data_7f50847456b31894b4e1f85b73da97cc
#
_entry.id   7f50847456b31894b4e1f85b73da97cc
#
_cell.length_a   1.000
_cell.length_b   1.000
_cell.length_c   1.000
_cell.angle_alpha   90.00
_cell.angle_beta   90.00
_cell.angle_gamma   90.00
#
_symmetry.space_group_name_H-M   'P 1'
#
loop_
_entity.id
_entity.type
_entity.pdbx_description
1 polymer ?
#
loop_
_entity_poly.entity_id
_entity_poly.type
_entity_poly.pdbx_seq_one_letter_code
_entity_poly.pdbx_strand_id
1 'polypeptide(L)'
;ASLLIAGIIWLFLQLSREQIDLYSTTFANVFLFLVIIGFIVSGMRKRINVYDAFVEGAKEGFSTAVRIIPYLVAILDSIGVFRASGAMDFLIQGIAGVVRSCGIDDQFVGALPTALMKPLSGSGARGLMVDAMSTYGADSFVGRLACIFQGSTDTTFYILAVYFGSVSVTRTRHALSCGLIADFTGILAAIFIGYLFFN
;
A
#
# COMPACT_ATOMS: atom_id res chain seq x y z
N ALA A 1 -22.03 -6.27 2.50
CA ALA A 1 -20.66 -5.77 2.70
C ALA A 1 -20.65 -4.56 3.64
N SER A 2 -21.40 -3.49 3.38
CA SER A 2 -21.40 -2.24 4.18
C SER A 2 -21.77 -2.43 5.66
N LEU A 3 -22.79 -3.25 5.96
CA LEU A 3 -23.20 -3.57 7.33
C LEU A 3 -22.13 -4.34 8.11
N LEU A 4 -21.39 -5.22 7.44
CA LEU A 4 -20.31 -6.00 8.05
C LEU A 4 -19.11 -5.10 8.38
N ILE A 5 -18.77 -4.18 7.46
CA ILE A 5 -17.71 -3.18 7.68
C ILE A 5 -18.10 -2.23 8.82
N ALA A 6 -19.33 -1.72 8.81
CA ALA A 6 -19.83 -0.86 9.89
C ALA A 6 -19.81 -1.58 11.25
N GLY A 7 -20.18 -2.87 11.29
CA GLY A 7 -20.12 -3.69 12.51
C GLY A 7 -18.69 -3.89 13.02
N ILE A 8 -17.72 -4.12 12.12
CA ILE A 8 -16.31 -4.24 12.49
C ILE A 8 -15.78 -2.91 13.04
N ILE A 9 -16.04 -1.79 12.35
CA ILE A 9 -15.63 -0.46 12.82
C ILE A 9 -16.24 -0.16 14.19
N TRP A 10 -17.52 -0.43 14.39
CA TRP A 10 -18.19 -0.21 15.67
C TRP A 10 -17.58 -1.06 16.80
N LEU A 11 -17.23 -2.32 16.51
CA LEU A 11 -16.57 -3.21 17.46
C LEU A 11 -15.19 -2.68 17.85
N PHE A 12 -14.39 -2.23 16.89
CA PHE A 12 -13.06 -1.66 17.14
C PHE A 12 -13.13 -0.35 17.93
N LEU A 13 -14.15 0.48 17.72
CA LEU A 13 -14.34 1.72 18.50
C LEU A 13 -14.64 1.49 19.99
N GLN A 14 -15.09 0.27 20.37
CA GLN A 14 -15.35 -0.09 21.77
C GLN A 14 -14.16 -0.72 22.49
N LEU A 15 -13.12 -1.11 21.77
CA LEU A 15 -11.94 -1.77 22.33
C LEU A 15 -10.87 -0.75 22.74
N SER A 16 -10.09 -1.08 23.78
CA SER A 16 -8.89 -0.30 24.09
C SER A 16 -7.82 -0.48 23.01
N ARG A 17 -6.91 0.49 22.85
CA ARG A 17 -5.82 0.44 21.86
C ARG A 17 -4.96 -0.82 21.99
N GLU A 18 -4.62 -1.23 23.20
CA GLU A 18 -3.86 -2.45 23.45
C GLU A 18 -4.62 -3.70 22.97
N GLN A 19 -5.93 -3.74 23.16
CA GLN A 19 -6.77 -4.85 22.69
C GLN A 19 -6.89 -4.85 21.16
N ILE A 20 -7.02 -3.69 20.53
CA ILE A 20 -7.04 -3.55 19.08
C ILE A 20 -5.75 -4.10 18.47
N ASP A 21 -4.60 -3.67 18.99
CA ASP A 21 -3.28 -4.13 18.51
C ASP A 21 -3.12 -5.65 18.71
N LEU A 22 -3.43 -6.16 19.89
CA LEU A 22 -3.36 -7.58 20.19
C LEU A 22 -4.27 -8.42 19.28
N TYR A 23 -5.54 -8.03 19.12
CA TYR A 23 -6.47 -8.81 18.30
C TYR A 23 -6.17 -8.71 16.81
N SER A 24 -5.81 -7.52 16.31
CA SER A 24 -5.47 -7.34 14.90
C SER A 24 -4.19 -8.10 14.53
N THR A 25 -3.15 -8.02 15.35
CA THR A 25 -1.89 -8.74 15.15
C THR A 25 -2.09 -10.25 15.25
N THR A 26 -2.83 -10.72 16.26
CA THR A 26 -3.13 -12.15 16.41
C THR A 26 -3.94 -12.67 15.23
N PHE A 27 -4.98 -11.93 14.82
CA PHE A 27 -5.80 -12.29 13.66
C PHE A 27 -4.96 -12.35 12.38
N ALA A 28 -4.13 -11.33 12.12
CA ALA A 28 -3.27 -11.29 10.95
C ALA A 28 -2.30 -12.49 10.90
N ASN A 29 -1.63 -12.79 12.02
CA ASN A 29 -0.70 -13.91 12.12
C ASN A 29 -1.40 -15.26 11.93
N VAL A 30 -2.54 -15.49 12.58
CA VAL A 30 -3.32 -16.72 12.43
C VAL A 30 -3.84 -16.85 11.00
N PHE A 31 -4.34 -15.79 10.40
CA PHE A 31 -4.83 -15.79 9.03
C PHE A 31 -3.72 -16.15 8.03
N LEU A 32 -2.55 -15.51 8.13
CA LEU A 32 -1.39 -15.82 7.28
C LEU A 32 -0.95 -17.28 7.44
N PHE A 33 -0.90 -17.78 8.67
CA PHE A 33 -0.54 -19.15 8.95
C PHE A 33 -1.53 -20.15 8.35
N LEU A 34 -2.84 -19.86 8.47
CA LEU A 34 -3.90 -20.69 7.86
C LEU A 34 -3.82 -20.69 6.33
N VAL A 35 -3.48 -19.57 5.70
CA VAL A 35 -3.27 -19.49 4.24
C VAL A 35 -2.11 -20.40 3.82
N ILE A 36 -0.97 -20.33 4.52
CA ILE A 36 0.20 -21.17 4.24
C ILE A 36 -0.16 -22.66 4.39
N ILE A 37 -0.79 -23.04 5.51
CA ILE A 37 -1.24 -24.43 5.73
C ILE A 37 -2.24 -24.84 4.65
N GLY A 38 -3.17 -23.96 4.27
CA GLY A 38 -4.15 -24.22 3.23
C GLY A 38 -3.51 -24.60 1.88
N PHE A 39 -2.47 -23.88 1.47
CA PHE A 39 -1.71 -24.22 0.26
C PHE A 39 -0.98 -25.54 0.38
N ILE A 40 -0.32 -25.81 1.52
CA ILE A 40 0.39 -27.08 1.76
C ILE A 40 -0.59 -28.26 1.71
N VAL A 41 -1.70 -28.19 2.44
CA VAL A 41 -2.72 -29.24 2.48
C VAL A 41 -3.37 -29.44 1.10
N SER A 42 -3.63 -28.37 0.37
CA SER A 42 -4.16 -28.45 -1.00
C SER A 42 -3.19 -29.15 -1.95
N GLY A 43 -1.90 -28.84 -1.86
CA GLY A 43 -0.84 -29.51 -2.63
C GLY A 43 -0.75 -31.00 -2.30
N MET A 44 -0.76 -31.36 -1.01
CA MET A 44 -0.75 -32.75 -0.55
C MET A 44 -1.98 -33.53 -1.06
N ARG A 45 -3.18 -32.93 -0.98
CA ARG A 45 -4.42 -33.55 -1.51
C ARG A 45 -4.35 -33.83 -3.01
N LYS A 46 -3.70 -32.96 -3.77
CA LYS A 46 -3.48 -33.11 -5.21
C LYS A 46 -2.28 -34.02 -5.53
N ARG A 47 -1.62 -34.59 -4.52
CA ARG A 47 -0.41 -35.43 -4.66
C ARG A 47 0.74 -34.70 -5.40
N ILE A 48 0.84 -33.41 -5.24
CA ILE A 48 1.95 -32.60 -5.75
C ILE A 48 3.10 -32.73 -4.74
N ASN A 49 4.34 -32.84 -5.24
CA ASN A 49 5.51 -32.70 -4.38
C ASN A 49 5.59 -31.20 -3.90
N VAL A 50 5.10 -30.94 -2.70
CA VAL A 50 4.98 -29.59 -2.13
C VAL A 50 6.34 -28.92 -1.99
N TYR A 51 7.38 -29.69 -1.67
CA TYR A 51 8.74 -29.15 -1.54
C TYR A 51 9.27 -28.67 -2.88
N ASP A 52 9.18 -29.49 -3.92
CA ASP A 52 9.68 -29.10 -5.26
C ASP A 52 8.87 -27.92 -5.83
N ALA A 53 7.55 -27.93 -5.64
CA ALA A 53 6.70 -26.81 -6.05
C ALA A 53 7.05 -25.50 -5.32
N PHE A 54 7.36 -25.58 -4.02
CA PHE A 54 7.82 -24.43 -3.24
C PHE A 54 9.17 -23.91 -3.74
N VAL A 55 10.14 -24.80 -3.96
CA VAL A 55 11.47 -24.44 -4.45
C VAL A 55 11.39 -23.78 -5.83
N GLU A 56 10.55 -24.30 -6.73
CA GLU A 56 10.36 -23.72 -8.06
C GLU A 56 9.76 -22.31 -7.97
N GLY A 57 8.69 -22.15 -7.19
CA GLY A 57 8.11 -20.83 -6.95
C GLY A 57 9.09 -19.86 -6.27
N ALA A 58 9.93 -20.33 -5.35
CA ALA A 58 10.94 -19.51 -4.71
C ALA A 58 12.02 -19.03 -5.71
N LYS A 59 12.43 -19.86 -6.67
CA LYS A 59 13.36 -19.46 -7.75
C LYS A 59 12.77 -18.37 -8.63
N GLU A 60 11.49 -18.50 -9.02
CA GLU A 60 10.79 -17.48 -9.79
C GLU A 60 10.68 -16.15 -9.02
N GLY A 61 10.32 -16.24 -7.74
CA GLY A 61 10.25 -15.08 -6.85
C GLY A 61 11.61 -14.38 -6.71
N PHE A 62 12.69 -15.14 -6.53
CA PHE A 62 14.05 -14.61 -6.45
C PHE A 62 14.47 -13.92 -7.76
N SER A 63 14.22 -14.56 -8.91
CA SER A 63 14.48 -13.96 -10.22
C SER A 63 13.72 -12.64 -10.42
N THR A 64 12.47 -12.58 -9.98
CA THR A 64 11.67 -11.36 -10.02
C THR A 64 12.26 -10.28 -9.11
N ALA A 65 12.68 -10.63 -7.89
CA ALA A 65 13.29 -9.70 -6.95
C ALA A 65 14.59 -9.09 -7.53
N VAL A 66 15.47 -9.92 -8.07
CA VAL A 66 16.72 -9.45 -8.71
C VAL A 66 16.43 -8.50 -9.88
N ARG A 67 15.43 -8.79 -10.69
CA ARG A 67 15.02 -7.94 -11.83
C ARG A 67 14.51 -6.57 -11.38
N ILE A 68 13.88 -6.48 -10.22
CA ILE A 68 13.31 -5.22 -9.69
C ILE A 68 14.38 -4.32 -9.05
N ILE A 69 15.47 -4.88 -8.50
CA ILE A 69 16.51 -4.13 -7.79
C ILE A 69 17.03 -2.91 -8.56
N PRO A 70 17.47 -3.00 -9.85
CA PRO A 70 18.00 -1.85 -10.57
C PRO A 70 16.98 -0.70 -10.68
N TYR A 71 15.72 -1.02 -10.87
CA TYR A 71 14.66 -0.01 -10.93
C TYR A 71 14.43 0.65 -9.57
N LEU A 72 14.50 -0.12 -8.48
CA LEU A 72 14.38 0.45 -7.13
C LEU A 72 15.56 1.37 -6.82
N VAL A 73 16.77 0.99 -7.16
CA VAL A 73 17.96 1.82 -6.97
C VAL A 73 17.80 3.15 -7.72
N ALA A 74 17.48 3.12 -9.01
CA ALA A 74 17.29 4.32 -9.81
C ALA A 74 16.19 5.25 -9.26
N ILE A 75 15.09 4.67 -8.77
CA ILE A 75 13.99 5.44 -8.17
C ILE A 75 14.42 6.04 -6.83
N LEU A 76 15.09 5.28 -5.97
CA LEU A 76 15.55 5.77 -4.67
C LEU A 76 16.59 6.88 -4.83
N ASP A 77 17.51 6.77 -5.77
CA ASP A 77 18.47 7.83 -6.10
C ASP A 77 17.75 9.10 -6.57
N SER A 78 16.75 8.96 -7.44
CA SER A 78 15.95 10.09 -7.91
C SER A 78 15.18 10.77 -6.78
N ILE A 79 14.58 9.98 -5.87
CA ILE A 79 13.89 10.48 -4.67
C ILE A 79 14.88 11.15 -3.72
N GLY A 80 16.07 10.56 -3.56
CA GLY A 80 17.17 11.14 -2.77
C GLY A 80 17.58 12.53 -3.27
N VAL A 81 17.74 12.71 -4.57
CA VAL A 81 18.02 14.02 -5.19
C VAL A 81 16.86 15.00 -4.96
N PHE A 82 15.61 14.55 -5.15
CA PHE A 82 14.42 15.37 -4.96
C PHE A 82 14.28 15.81 -3.50
N ARG A 83 14.59 14.95 -2.54
CA ARG A 83 14.63 15.28 -1.11
C ARG A 83 15.79 16.21 -0.76
N ALA A 84 17.00 15.92 -1.25
CA ALA A 84 18.18 16.74 -1.00
C ALA A 84 18.06 18.17 -1.57
N SER A 85 17.30 18.34 -2.65
CA SER A 85 16.98 19.66 -3.20
C SER A 85 16.01 20.48 -2.33
N GLY A 86 15.39 19.90 -1.31
CA GLY A 86 14.33 20.51 -0.49
C GLY A 86 12.96 20.55 -1.15
N ALA A 87 12.83 20.10 -2.40
CA ALA A 87 11.57 20.16 -3.15
C ALA A 87 10.49 19.25 -2.52
N MET A 88 10.87 18.09 -1.98
CA MET A 88 9.97 17.20 -1.26
C MET A 88 9.41 17.88 0.00
N ASP A 89 10.29 18.50 0.80
CA ASP A 89 9.88 19.17 2.04
C ASP A 89 9.01 20.38 1.74
N PHE A 90 9.29 21.12 0.67
CA PHE A 90 8.44 22.23 0.21
C PHE A 90 7.03 21.75 -0.14
N LEU A 91 6.89 20.62 -0.85
CA LEU A 91 5.58 20.04 -1.18
C LEU A 91 4.84 19.58 0.08
N ILE A 92 5.51 18.85 0.97
CA ILE A 92 4.93 18.34 2.22
C ILE A 92 4.46 19.50 3.09
N GLN A 93 5.30 20.53 3.29
CA GLN A 93 4.97 21.71 4.11
C GLN A 93 3.85 22.52 3.49
N GLY A 94 3.82 22.67 2.16
CA GLY A 94 2.74 23.36 1.46
C GLY A 94 1.39 22.68 1.68
N ILE A 95 1.33 21.34 1.53
CA ILE A 95 0.12 20.57 1.78
C ILE A 95 -0.26 20.60 3.26
N ALA A 96 0.71 20.43 4.16
CA ALA A 96 0.49 20.48 5.60
C ALA A 96 -0.07 21.85 6.05
N GLY A 97 0.41 22.93 5.45
CA GLY A 97 -0.12 24.27 5.70
C GLY A 97 -1.60 24.40 5.35
N VAL A 98 -2.00 23.87 4.21
CA VAL A 98 -3.42 23.84 3.78
C VAL A 98 -4.26 22.97 4.73
N VAL A 99 -3.78 21.77 5.06
CA VAL A 99 -4.46 20.84 5.95
C VAL A 99 -4.68 21.43 7.35
N ARG A 100 -3.64 22.05 7.93
CA ARG A 100 -3.73 22.75 9.23
C ARG A 100 -4.69 23.94 9.19
N SER A 101 -4.74 24.68 8.09
CA SER A 101 -5.69 25.79 7.96
C SER A 101 -7.15 25.32 7.95
N CYS A 102 -7.39 24.06 7.59
CA CYS A 102 -8.70 23.40 7.69
C CYS A 102 -8.98 22.80 9.09
N GLY A 103 -8.05 22.93 10.05
CA GLY A 103 -8.20 22.35 11.39
C GLY A 103 -8.03 20.85 11.47
N ILE A 104 -7.39 20.22 10.47
CA ILE A 104 -7.15 18.79 10.39
C ILE A 104 -5.71 18.52 10.83
N ASP A 105 -5.50 17.40 11.54
CA ASP A 105 -4.15 16.92 11.89
C ASP A 105 -3.36 16.60 10.62
N ASP A 106 -2.10 16.99 10.57
CA ASP A 106 -1.23 16.91 9.40
C ASP A 106 -0.22 15.74 9.43
N GLN A 107 -0.28 14.87 10.43
CA GLN A 107 0.66 13.74 10.55
C GLN A 107 0.68 12.85 9.30
N PHE A 108 -0.47 12.66 8.64
CA PHE A 108 -0.56 11.83 7.44
C PHE A 108 0.13 12.42 6.21
N VAL A 109 0.40 13.74 6.22
CA VAL A 109 0.92 14.44 5.04
C VAL A 109 2.30 13.91 4.62
N GLY A 110 3.12 13.48 5.59
CA GLY A 110 4.42 12.86 5.30
C GLY A 110 4.34 11.57 4.45
N ALA A 111 3.22 10.87 4.49
CA ALA A 111 2.99 9.66 3.69
C ALA A 111 2.33 9.95 2.32
N LEU A 112 1.74 11.13 2.12
CA LEU A 112 1.02 11.49 0.89
C LEU A 112 1.82 11.34 -0.40
N PRO A 113 3.14 11.59 -0.46
CA PRO A 113 3.91 11.36 -1.68
C PRO A 113 3.74 9.93 -2.22
N THR A 114 3.69 8.92 -1.34
CA THR A 114 3.40 7.53 -1.73
C THR A 114 2.02 7.37 -2.34
N ALA A 115 0.99 7.96 -1.72
CA ALA A 115 -0.39 7.89 -2.18
C ALA A 115 -0.57 8.55 -3.55
N LEU A 116 0.02 9.74 -3.75
CA LEU A 116 -0.09 10.50 -5.00
C LEU A 116 0.65 9.83 -6.16
N MET A 117 1.77 9.15 -5.87
CA MET A 117 2.53 8.41 -6.88
C MET A 117 1.84 7.10 -7.29
N LYS A 118 1.03 6.50 -6.42
CA LYS A 118 0.47 5.16 -6.63
C LYS A 118 -0.35 5.04 -7.92
N PRO A 119 -1.28 5.94 -8.26
CA PRO A 119 -2.01 5.89 -9.53
C PRO A 119 -1.12 5.98 -10.77
N LEU A 120 0.04 6.67 -10.64
CA LEU A 120 0.98 6.93 -11.73
C LEU A 120 1.98 5.78 -11.93
N SER A 121 2.58 5.32 -10.82
CA SER A 121 3.66 4.34 -10.86
C SER A 121 3.72 3.51 -9.58
N GLY A 122 3.46 2.21 -9.70
CA GLY A 122 3.55 1.28 -8.56
C GLY A 122 4.97 1.10 -8.02
N SER A 123 5.99 1.13 -8.89
CA SER A 123 7.41 1.08 -8.48
C SER A 123 7.85 2.41 -7.86
N GLY A 124 7.42 3.55 -8.41
CA GLY A 124 7.66 4.87 -7.84
C GLY A 124 7.04 5.02 -6.46
N ALA A 125 5.79 4.60 -6.28
CA ALA A 125 5.13 4.59 -4.98
C ALA A 125 5.85 3.70 -3.96
N ARG A 126 6.38 2.54 -4.40
CA ARG A 126 7.18 1.66 -3.54
C ARG A 126 8.49 2.33 -3.11
N GLY A 127 9.16 3.04 -4.01
CA GLY A 127 10.35 3.83 -3.68
C GLY A 127 10.04 4.90 -2.63
N LEU A 128 8.96 5.67 -2.81
CA LEU A 128 8.51 6.69 -1.84
C LEU A 128 8.08 6.08 -0.50
N MET A 129 7.48 4.89 -0.50
CA MET A 129 7.17 4.15 0.74
C MET A 129 8.47 3.82 1.49
N VAL A 130 9.47 3.27 0.81
CA VAL A 130 10.77 2.93 1.42
C VAL A 130 11.47 4.20 1.93
N ASP A 131 11.43 5.30 1.18
CA ASP A 131 11.96 6.59 1.59
C ASP A 131 11.23 7.13 2.84
N ALA A 132 9.91 7.04 2.90
CA ALA A 132 9.13 7.42 4.09
C ALA A 132 9.51 6.56 5.31
N MET A 133 9.65 5.24 5.15
CA MET A 133 10.09 4.34 6.22
C MET A 133 11.51 4.65 6.70
N SER A 134 12.40 5.01 5.77
CA SER A 134 13.80 5.37 6.09
C SER A 134 13.89 6.72 6.82
N THR A 135 13.08 7.69 6.43
CA THR A 135 13.13 9.06 6.95
C THR A 135 12.41 9.21 8.28
N TYR A 136 11.21 8.63 8.39
CA TYR A 136 10.35 8.78 9.58
C TYR A 136 10.38 7.57 10.51
N GLY A 137 10.96 6.46 10.06
CA GLY A 137 10.96 5.18 10.76
C GLY A 137 9.85 4.25 10.26
N ALA A 138 10.18 2.95 10.13
CA ALA A 138 9.25 1.94 9.63
C ALA A 138 8.01 1.76 10.53
N ASP A 139 8.19 1.86 11.84
CA ASP A 139 7.14 1.73 12.85
C ASP A 139 6.43 3.04 13.19
N SER A 140 6.85 4.16 12.60
CA SER A 140 6.18 5.44 12.76
C SER A 140 4.81 5.43 12.10
N PHE A 141 3.92 6.33 12.52
CA PHE A 141 2.62 6.53 11.88
C PHE A 141 2.76 6.75 10.37
N VAL A 142 3.70 7.63 9.96
CA VAL A 142 3.96 7.93 8.54
C VAL A 142 4.46 6.71 7.78
N GLY A 143 5.40 5.94 8.34
CA GLY A 143 5.92 4.73 7.71
C GLY A 143 4.84 3.66 7.52
N ARG A 144 4.05 3.38 8.56
CA ARG A 144 2.93 2.44 8.51
C ARG A 144 1.85 2.89 7.52
N LEU A 145 1.51 4.18 7.52
CA LEU A 145 0.52 4.74 6.59
C LEU A 145 1.00 4.68 5.14
N ALA A 146 2.28 4.92 4.87
CA ALA A 146 2.87 4.75 3.54
C ALA A 146 2.74 3.31 3.04
N CYS A 147 2.91 2.30 3.93
CA CYS A 147 2.68 0.90 3.61
C CYS A 147 1.20 0.62 3.28
N ILE A 148 0.26 1.21 4.03
CA ILE A 148 -1.17 1.08 3.73
C ILE A 148 -1.48 1.70 2.37
N PHE A 149 -0.99 2.90 2.06
CA PHE A 149 -1.18 3.53 0.75
C PHE A 149 -0.65 2.66 -0.39
N GLN A 150 0.51 2.03 -0.21
CA GLN A 150 1.06 1.13 -1.22
C GLN A 150 0.17 -0.09 -1.49
N GLY A 151 -0.55 -0.58 -0.48
CA GLY A 151 -1.42 -1.75 -0.57
C GLY A 151 -2.90 -1.47 -0.85
N SER A 152 -3.37 -0.23 -0.65
CA SER A 152 -4.81 0.10 -0.67
C SER A 152 -5.40 0.31 -2.06
N THR A 153 -4.58 0.72 -3.03
CA THR A 153 -4.98 0.99 -4.42
C THR A 153 -4.02 0.35 -5.40
N ASP A 154 -4.33 0.42 -6.70
CA ASP A 154 -3.42 -0.06 -7.75
C ASP A 154 -3.00 1.11 -8.67
N THR A 155 -2.16 0.83 -9.67
CA THR A 155 -1.59 1.82 -10.58
C THR A 155 -2.58 2.09 -11.72
N THR A 156 -3.55 2.95 -11.49
CA THR A 156 -4.70 3.19 -12.38
C THR A 156 -4.30 3.49 -13.82
N PHE A 157 -3.33 4.37 -14.05
CA PHE A 157 -2.88 4.71 -15.41
C PHE A 157 -2.24 3.52 -16.12
N TYR A 158 -1.40 2.76 -15.42
CA TYR A 158 -0.75 1.57 -15.98
C TYR A 158 -1.78 0.48 -16.32
N ILE A 159 -2.69 0.20 -15.40
CA ILE A 159 -3.73 -0.82 -15.60
C ILE A 159 -4.58 -0.48 -16.80
N LEU A 160 -5.04 0.77 -16.91
CA LEU A 160 -5.83 1.20 -18.07
C LEU A 160 -5.06 1.05 -19.38
N ALA A 161 -3.79 1.44 -19.41
CA ALA A 161 -2.95 1.33 -20.59
C ALA A 161 -2.72 -0.14 -21.01
N VAL A 162 -2.38 -1.01 -20.04
CA VAL A 162 -2.08 -2.42 -20.33
C VAL A 162 -3.33 -3.22 -20.66
N TYR A 163 -4.36 -3.14 -19.82
CA TYR A 163 -5.56 -3.98 -20.03
C TYR A 163 -6.38 -3.52 -21.23
N PHE A 164 -6.63 -2.23 -21.40
CA PHE A 164 -7.35 -1.75 -22.58
C PHE A 164 -6.51 -1.88 -23.86
N GLY A 165 -5.20 -1.69 -23.76
CA GLY A 165 -4.28 -1.91 -24.87
C GLY A 165 -4.26 -3.37 -25.33
N SER A 166 -4.27 -4.34 -24.40
CA SER A 166 -4.25 -5.77 -24.72
C SER A 166 -5.49 -6.26 -25.50
N VAL A 167 -6.64 -5.61 -25.29
CA VAL A 167 -7.91 -5.92 -25.98
C VAL A 167 -8.30 -4.87 -27.02
N SER A 168 -7.37 -3.98 -27.40
CA SER A 168 -7.54 -2.94 -28.41
C SER A 168 -8.73 -1.98 -28.14
N VAL A 169 -9.06 -1.76 -26.88
CA VAL A 169 -10.07 -0.78 -26.47
C VAL A 169 -9.47 0.61 -26.50
N THR A 170 -9.87 1.42 -27.50
CA THR A 170 -9.37 2.80 -27.68
C THR A 170 -10.19 3.85 -26.91
N ARG A 171 -11.46 3.56 -26.60
CA ARG A 171 -12.36 4.48 -25.89
C ARG A 171 -12.60 4.01 -24.47
N THR A 172 -11.85 4.57 -23.54
CA THR A 172 -11.91 4.22 -22.11
C THR A 172 -13.14 4.82 -21.39
N ARG A 173 -13.88 5.73 -22.02
CA ARG A 173 -15.07 6.42 -21.47
C ARG A 173 -14.77 6.98 -20.06
N HIS A 174 -15.49 6.49 -19.05
CA HIS A 174 -15.38 6.94 -17.66
C HIS A 174 -14.38 6.12 -16.82
N ALA A 175 -13.67 5.16 -17.41
CA ALA A 175 -12.81 4.24 -16.65
C ALA A 175 -11.72 4.98 -15.85
N LEU A 176 -11.07 5.98 -16.48
CA LEU A 176 -10.05 6.79 -15.81
C LEU A 176 -10.65 7.56 -14.62
N SER A 177 -11.76 8.26 -14.85
CA SER A 177 -12.41 9.05 -13.79
C SER A 177 -12.88 8.15 -12.64
N CYS A 178 -13.46 6.99 -12.94
CA CYS A 178 -13.88 6.02 -11.91
C CYS A 178 -12.67 5.46 -11.15
N GLY A 179 -11.57 5.15 -11.85
CA GLY A 179 -10.33 4.68 -11.22
C GLY A 179 -9.75 5.72 -10.26
N LEU A 180 -9.63 6.99 -10.69
CA LEU A 180 -9.13 8.06 -9.84
C LEU A 180 -10.03 8.37 -8.64
N ILE A 181 -11.36 8.25 -8.79
CA ILE A 181 -12.30 8.38 -7.67
C ILE A 181 -12.10 7.21 -6.68
N ALA A 182 -11.90 6.00 -7.19
CA ALA A 182 -11.60 4.84 -6.36
C ALA A 182 -10.27 5.00 -5.60
N ASP A 183 -9.22 5.48 -6.27
CA ASP A 183 -7.92 5.79 -5.66
C ASP A 183 -8.07 6.83 -4.55
N PHE A 184 -8.75 7.93 -4.82
CA PHE A 184 -9.00 8.98 -3.83
C PHE A 184 -9.78 8.45 -2.62
N THR A 185 -10.81 7.65 -2.86
CA THR A 185 -11.60 7.02 -1.79
C THR A 185 -10.74 6.04 -0.98
N GLY A 186 -9.87 5.27 -1.65
CA GLY A 186 -8.90 4.38 -1.02
C GLY A 186 -7.90 5.13 -0.14
N ILE A 187 -7.40 6.28 -0.60
CA ILE A 187 -6.51 7.14 0.19
C ILE A 187 -7.21 7.66 1.44
N LEU A 188 -8.45 8.18 1.32
CA LEU A 188 -9.21 8.65 2.48
C LEU A 188 -9.49 7.54 3.48
N ALA A 189 -9.88 6.35 2.99
CA ALA A 189 -10.11 5.18 3.84
C ALA A 189 -8.82 4.74 4.55
N ALA A 190 -7.68 4.75 3.84
CA ALA A 190 -6.38 4.41 4.41
C ALA A 190 -5.95 5.39 5.50
N ILE A 191 -6.17 6.70 5.31
CA ILE A 191 -5.91 7.71 6.36
C ILE A 191 -6.78 7.43 7.58
N PHE A 192 -8.08 7.23 7.39
CA PHE A 192 -9.02 6.94 8.49
C PHE A 192 -8.62 5.68 9.26
N ILE A 193 -8.30 4.59 8.56
CA ILE A 193 -7.84 3.34 9.17
C ILE A 193 -6.50 3.54 9.88
N GLY A 194 -5.57 4.30 9.26
CA GLY A 194 -4.29 4.64 9.88
C GLY A 194 -4.46 5.31 11.24
N TYR A 195 -5.32 6.32 11.32
CA TYR A 195 -5.64 6.98 12.59
C TYR A 195 -6.36 6.06 13.59
N LEU A 196 -7.20 5.17 13.13
CA LEU A 196 -7.91 4.24 14.00
C LEU A 196 -6.98 3.23 14.68
N PHE A 197 -5.95 2.74 13.97
CA PHE A 197 -5.11 1.65 14.44
C PHE A 197 -3.74 2.11 14.99
N PHE A 198 -3.19 3.22 14.51
CA PHE A 198 -1.78 3.57 14.75
C PHE A 198 -1.57 4.94 15.40
N ASN A 199 -2.61 5.71 15.67
CA ASN A 199 -2.50 7.04 16.31
C ASN A 199 -2.91 7.02 17.79
#